data_46df8b1092cff878dc98f51cdfdf174e
#
_entry.id   46df8b1092cff878dc98f51cdfdf174e
#
_cell.length_a   1.000
_cell.length_b   1.000
_cell.length_c   1.000
_cell.angle_alpha   90.00
_cell.angle_beta   90.00
_cell.angle_gamma   90.00
#
_symmetry.space_group_name_H-M   'P 1'
#
loop_
_entity.id
_entity.type
_entity.pdbx_description
1 polymer ?
#
loop_
_entity_poly.entity_id
_entity_poly.type
_entity_poly.pdbx_seq_one_letter_code
_entity_poly.pdbx_strand_id
1 'polypeptide(L)'
;VRYRKPYSIWMKMHSKGCDFAHVNTKYYVRVVYQNQEPWSEKDTSLRIYSILTDVFKERPGSVSNYIDAPKENGYQSFQVKLLNEKGRWEELHISSERMVRNGRLGCAAERTDENIQAWLDKFNELLKEVADQEAGMDFMDGVTSSFYYDDIMVFTPKGKCVILPKGATALDFAFEIHSRIGEHAHYARINGKLSSVKTVLKRGDCVEIG
;
A
#
# COMPACT_ATOMS: atom_id res chain seq x y z
N VAL A 1 -18.67 -9.37 7.01
CA VAL A 1 -18.34 -8.12 7.74
C VAL A 1 -17.15 -8.38 8.64
N ARG A 2 -16.20 -7.44 8.67
CA ARG A 2 -15.03 -7.47 9.55
C ARG A 2 -14.96 -6.18 10.35
N TYR A 3 -14.94 -6.30 11.67
CA TYR A 3 -14.74 -5.16 12.57
C TYR A 3 -13.25 -4.84 12.68
N ARG A 4 -12.94 -3.54 12.73
CA ARG A 4 -11.57 -3.09 12.97
C ARG A 4 -11.20 -3.31 14.44
N LYS A 5 -9.92 -3.59 14.66
CA LYS A 5 -9.39 -3.73 16.03
C LYS A 5 -9.52 -2.40 16.78
N PRO A 6 -9.71 -2.41 18.11
CA PRO A 6 -9.85 -1.18 18.91
C PRO A 6 -8.72 -0.18 18.69
N TYR A 7 -7.48 -0.63 18.65
CA TYR A 7 -6.32 0.21 18.37
C TYR A 7 -6.41 0.93 17.00
N SER A 8 -6.85 0.24 15.95
CA SER A 8 -7.04 0.86 14.62
C SER A 8 -8.12 1.92 14.60
N ILE A 9 -9.14 1.78 15.45
CA ILE A 9 -10.19 2.79 15.61
C ILE A 9 -9.65 3.98 16.38
N TRP A 10 -8.93 3.74 17.47
CA TRP A 10 -8.28 4.77 18.28
C TRP A 10 -7.31 5.62 17.46
N MET A 11 -6.44 4.99 16.65
CA MET A 11 -5.54 5.70 15.73
C MET A 11 -6.30 6.60 14.75
N LYS A 12 -7.44 6.15 14.23
CA LYS A 12 -8.29 6.96 13.33
C LYS A 12 -8.95 8.13 14.05
N MET A 13 -9.36 7.96 15.30
CA MET A 13 -9.87 9.05 16.13
C MET A 13 -8.79 10.12 16.33
N HIS A 14 -7.59 9.68 16.67
CA HIS A 14 -6.44 10.59 16.90
C HIS A 14 -6.02 11.34 15.62
N SER A 15 -5.84 10.59 14.52
CA SER A 15 -5.39 11.19 13.25
C SER A 15 -6.41 12.14 12.61
N LYS A 16 -7.70 11.99 12.93
CA LYS A 16 -8.79 12.82 12.38
C LYS A 16 -9.36 13.83 13.37
N GLY A 17 -8.88 13.81 14.62
CA GLY A 17 -9.41 14.68 15.67
C GLY A 17 -10.91 14.46 15.92
N CYS A 18 -11.42 13.24 15.81
CA CYS A 18 -12.84 12.93 15.97
C CYS A 18 -13.08 11.92 17.09
N ASP A 19 -14.26 11.94 17.67
CA ASP A 19 -14.71 10.96 18.66
C ASP A 19 -15.13 9.61 18.02
N PHE A 20 -15.36 8.61 18.85
CA PHE A 20 -15.76 7.27 18.39
C PHE A 20 -17.06 7.29 17.57
N ALA A 21 -18.03 8.15 17.91
CA ALA A 21 -19.30 8.22 17.20
C ALA A 21 -19.09 8.60 15.72
N HIS A 22 -18.15 9.53 15.46
CA HIS A 22 -17.87 10.10 14.14
C HIS A 22 -16.86 9.29 13.31
N VAL A 23 -16.32 8.20 13.84
CA VAL A 23 -15.48 7.30 13.01
C VAL A 23 -16.35 6.52 12.04
N ASN A 24 -16.32 6.88 10.76
CA ASN A 24 -17.15 6.30 9.72
C ASN A 24 -16.73 4.89 9.26
N THR A 25 -15.56 4.40 9.68
CA THR A 25 -15.00 3.13 9.21
C THR A 25 -14.66 2.18 10.37
N LYS A 26 -15.65 1.89 11.20
CA LYS A 26 -15.53 0.92 12.32
C LYS A 26 -15.46 -0.52 11.85
N TYR A 27 -16.00 -0.80 10.69
CA TYR A 27 -16.01 -2.11 10.02
C TYR A 27 -15.83 -1.93 8.51
N TYR A 28 -15.63 -3.02 7.84
CA TYR A 28 -15.65 -3.11 6.39
C TYR A 28 -16.25 -4.44 5.95
N VAL A 29 -16.77 -4.48 4.74
CA VAL A 29 -17.23 -5.72 4.12
C VAL A 29 -16.07 -6.30 3.31
N ARG A 30 -15.81 -7.60 3.45
CA ARG A 30 -14.83 -8.30 2.62
C ARG A 30 -15.54 -9.34 1.78
N VAL A 31 -15.36 -9.25 0.48
CA VAL A 31 -15.70 -10.29 -0.49
C VAL A 31 -14.44 -11.12 -0.70
N VAL A 32 -14.52 -12.40 -0.39
CA VAL A 32 -13.43 -13.36 -0.62
C VAL A 32 -13.88 -14.31 -1.71
N TYR A 33 -13.05 -14.48 -2.72
CA TYR A 33 -13.33 -15.40 -3.82
C TYR A 33 -12.19 -16.39 -3.99
N GLN A 34 -12.52 -17.55 -4.54
CA GLN A 34 -11.56 -18.53 -4.99
C GLN A 34 -11.26 -18.24 -6.47
N ASN A 35 -9.98 -17.99 -6.78
CA ASN A 35 -9.61 -17.72 -8.15
C ASN A 35 -9.68 -19.01 -8.98
N GLN A 36 -10.20 -18.91 -10.20
CA GLN A 36 -10.31 -20.02 -11.13
C GLN A 36 -9.67 -19.64 -12.45
N GLU A 37 -8.82 -20.52 -12.96
CA GLU A 37 -8.27 -20.35 -14.30
C GLU A 37 -9.41 -20.32 -15.38
N PRO A 38 -9.22 -19.56 -16.48
CA PRO A 38 -7.98 -18.88 -16.91
C PRO A 38 -7.82 -17.45 -16.42
N TRP A 39 -8.65 -16.98 -15.49
CA TRP A 39 -8.68 -15.58 -15.07
C TRP A 39 -7.60 -15.25 -14.05
N SER A 40 -6.94 -14.09 -14.23
CA SER A 40 -6.07 -13.57 -13.18
C SER A 40 -6.88 -13.10 -11.95
N GLU A 41 -6.25 -13.05 -10.79
CA GLU A 41 -6.89 -12.50 -9.59
C GLU A 41 -7.31 -11.03 -9.77
N LYS A 42 -6.55 -10.27 -10.56
CA LYS A 42 -6.90 -8.90 -10.93
C LYS A 42 -8.18 -8.86 -11.76
N ASP A 43 -8.27 -9.67 -12.81
CA ASP A 43 -9.44 -9.72 -13.69
C ASP A 43 -10.69 -10.13 -12.91
N THR A 44 -10.57 -11.14 -12.07
CA THR A 44 -11.67 -11.58 -11.19
C THR A 44 -12.12 -10.49 -10.23
N SER A 45 -11.17 -9.77 -9.61
CA SER A 45 -11.50 -8.64 -8.73
C SER A 45 -12.20 -7.51 -9.46
N LEU A 46 -11.77 -7.17 -10.67
CA LEU A 46 -12.37 -6.12 -11.49
C LEU A 46 -13.78 -6.53 -11.99
N ARG A 47 -14.01 -7.80 -12.29
CA ARG A 47 -15.33 -8.31 -12.65
C ARG A 47 -16.30 -8.23 -11.46
N ILE A 48 -15.86 -8.63 -10.27
CA ILE A 48 -16.66 -8.50 -9.05
C ILE A 48 -16.98 -7.02 -8.79
N TYR A 49 -15.99 -6.15 -8.92
CA TYR A 49 -16.18 -4.70 -8.79
C TYR A 49 -17.22 -4.17 -9.80
N SER A 50 -17.13 -4.55 -11.07
CA SER A 50 -18.09 -4.14 -12.10
C SER A 50 -19.52 -4.54 -11.74
N ILE A 51 -19.73 -5.81 -11.37
CA ILE A 51 -21.05 -6.32 -10.96
C ILE A 51 -21.60 -5.52 -9.75
N LEU A 52 -20.76 -5.18 -8.80
CA LEU A 52 -21.18 -4.44 -7.61
C LEU A 52 -21.53 -2.99 -7.92
N THR A 53 -20.82 -2.36 -8.85
CA THR A 53 -21.11 -0.97 -9.26
C THR A 53 -22.32 -0.86 -10.19
N ASP A 54 -22.77 -1.94 -10.81
CA ASP A 54 -24.05 -2.00 -11.52
C ASP A 54 -25.25 -1.90 -10.54
N VAL A 55 -25.05 -2.33 -9.29
CA VAL A 55 -26.12 -2.37 -8.28
C VAL A 55 -25.98 -1.22 -7.26
N PHE A 56 -24.75 -0.92 -6.85
CA PHE A 56 -24.47 0.04 -5.77
C PHE A 56 -23.72 1.25 -6.33
N LYS A 57 -24.12 2.44 -5.89
CA LYS A 57 -23.43 3.67 -6.30
C LYS A 57 -22.05 3.76 -5.66
N GLU A 58 -21.04 3.94 -6.49
CA GLU A 58 -19.67 4.15 -6.02
C GLU A 58 -19.44 5.59 -5.57
N ARG A 59 -18.62 5.75 -4.52
CA ARG A 59 -18.09 7.06 -4.13
C ARG A 59 -16.94 7.44 -5.06
N PRO A 60 -17.02 8.58 -5.79
CA PRO A 60 -15.94 9.00 -6.68
C PRO A 60 -14.59 9.11 -5.97
N GLY A 61 -13.54 8.58 -6.59
CA GLY A 61 -12.18 8.63 -6.08
C GLY A 61 -11.92 7.74 -4.86
N SER A 62 -12.79 6.77 -4.57
CA SER A 62 -12.63 5.86 -3.43
C SER A 62 -11.95 4.55 -3.76
N VAL A 63 -11.69 4.28 -5.03
CA VAL A 63 -11.02 3.07 -5.47
C VAL A 63 -9.54 3.08 -5.05
N SER A 64 -9.09 1.97 -4.50
CA SER A 64 -7.69 1.73 -4.17
C SER A 64 -7.29 0.32 -4.61
N ASN A 65 -6.38 0.24 -5.56
CA ASN A 65 -5.90 -1.02 -6.09
C ASN A 65 -4.56 -1.40 -5.43
N TYR A 66 -4.63 -2.30 -4.45
CA TYR A 66 -3.46 -2.91 -3.81
C TYR A 66 -3.11 -4.29 -4.39
N ILE A 67 -3.69 -4.67 -5.53
CA ILE A 67 -3.33 -5.91 -6.22
C ILE A 67 -2.04 -5.69 -7.00
N ASP A 68 -1.98 -4.58 -7.76
CA ASP A 68 -0.82 -4.22 -8.58
C ASP A 68 0.31 -3.60 -7.75
N ALA A 69 -0.02 -2.93 -6.65
CA ALA A 69 0.92 -2.32 -5.73
C ALA A 69 0.63 -2.80 -4.29
N PRO A 70 1.05 -4.02 -3.93
CA PRO A 70 0.87 -4.56 -2.58
C PRO A 70 1.49 -3.66 -1.52
N LYS A 71 0.99 -3.74 -0.29
CA LYS A 71 1.68 -3.14 0.86
C LYS A 71 2.91 -3.99 1.22
N GLU A 72 3.89 -3.41 1.90
CA GLU A 72 5.11 -4.12 2.32
C GLU A 72 4.86 -5.41 3.10
N ASN A 73 3.80 -5.42 3.91
CA ASN A 73 3.36 -6.61 4.65
C ASN A 73 2.66 -7.66 3.79
N GLY A 74 2.77 -7.58 2.44
CA GLY A 74 2.13 -8.50 1.51
C GLY A 74 0.60 -8.33 1.39
N TYR A 75 0.03 -7.27 1.96
CA TYR A 75 -1.40 -7.03 1.87
C TYR A 75 -1.81 -6.65 0.45
N GLN A 76 -2.71 -7.44 -0.14
CA GLN A 76 -3.33 -7.21 -1.44
C GLN A 76 -4.85 -7.17 -1.31
N SER A 77 -5.49 -6.25 -2.02
CA SER A 77 -6.94 -6.11 -2.08
C SER A 77 -7.33 -5.04 -3.10
N PHE A 78 -8.47 -5.20 -3.71
CA PHE A 78 -9.13 -4.11 -4.43
C PHE A 78 -10.17 -3.50 -3.48
N GLN A 79 -10.09 -2.19 -3.25
CA GLN A 79 -10.95 -1.52 -2.28
C GLN A 79 -11.79 -0.45 -2.95
N VAL A 80 -13.04 -0.31 -2.52
CA VAL A 80 -13.99 0.70 -3.00
C VAL A 80 -14.96 1.06 -1.88
N LYS A 81 -15.56 2.25 -1.94
CA LYS A 81 -16.68 2.64 -1.07
C LYS A 81 -17.96 2.68 -1.86
N LEU A 82 -18.92 1.90 -1.42
CA LEU A 82 -20.24 1.78 -2.03
C LEU A 82 -21.32 2.35 -1.11
N LEU A 83 -22.35 2.94 -1.70
CA LEU A 83 -23.51 3.46 -0.97
C LEU A 83 -24.47 2.31 -0.68
N ASN A 84 -24.75 2.07 0.60
CA ASN A 84 -25.75 1.08 0.98
C ASN A 84 -27.19 1.64 0.90
N GLU A 85 -28.18 0.78 1.04
CA GLU A 85 -29.62 1.13 1.02
C GLU A 85 -30.03 2.16 2.11
N LYS A 86 -29.24 2.27 3.18
CA LYS A 86 -29.45 3.23 4.28
C LYS A 86 -28.77 4.58 4.04
N GLY A 87 -28.25 4.81 2.82
CA GLY A 87 -27.57 6.04 2.47
C GLY A 87 -26.19 6.25 3.11
N ARG A 88 -25.53 5.16 3.54
CA ARG A 88 -24.20 5.20 4.18
C ARG A 88 -23.14 4.63 3.27
N TRP A 89 -21.98 5.27 3.25
CA TRP A 89 -20.80 4.77 2.54
C TRP A 89 -20.14 3.64 3.33
N GLU A 90 -20.10 2.47 2.73
CA GLU A 90 -19.46 1.29 3.29
C GLU A 90 -18.18 0.96 2.50
N GLU A 91 -17.12 0.63 3.23
CA GLU A 91 -15.84 0.21 2.65
C GLU A 91 -15.90 -1.27 2.32
N LEU A 92 -15.65 -1.60 1.05
CA LEU A 92 -15.63 -2.95 0.53
C LEU A 92 -14.21 -3.33 0.11
N HIS A 93 -13.77 -4.52 0.50
CA HIS A 93 -12.51 -5.11 0.12
C HIS A 93 -12.76 -6.38 -0.68
N ILE A 94 -12.28 -6.44 -1.90
CA ILE A 94 -12.36 -7.61 -2.78
C ILE A 94 -10.99 -8.26 -2.79
N SER A 95 -10.89 -9.54 -2.42
CA SER A 95 -9.62 -10.25 -2.30
C SER A 95 -9.81 -11.72 -2.60
N SER A 96 -8.82 -12.37 -3.21
CA SER A 96 -8.79 -13.83 -3.30
C SER A 96 -8.45 -14.46 -1.94
N GLU A 97 -8.67 -15.76 -1.82
CA GLU A 97 -8.24 -16.54 -0.64
C GLU A 97 -6.73 -16.45 -0.42
N ARG A 98 -5.92 -16.46 -1.50
CA ARG A 98 -4.48 -16.28 -1.46
C ARG A 98 -4.11 -14.91 -0.88
N MET A 99 -4.72 -13.83 -1.39
CA MET A 99 -4.48 -12.47 -0.90
C MET A 99 -4.84 -12.31 0.58
N VAL A 100 -5.91 -12.94 1.02
CA VAL A 100 -6.31 -12.94 2.44
C VAL A 100 -5.29 -13.67 3.29
N ARG A 101 -4.77 -14.81 2.82
CA ARG A 101 -3.74 -15.58 3.50
C ARG A 101 -2.43 -14.79 3.60
N ASN A 102 -1.99 -14.19 2.50
CA ASN A 102 -0.78 -13.38 2.45
C ASN A 102 -0.87 -12.16 3.39
N GLY A 103 -2.02 -11.47 3.40
CA GLY A 103 -2.25 -10.35 4.32
C GLY A 103 -2.33 -10.74 5.81
N ARG A 104 -2.47 -12.03 6.13
CA ARG A 104 -2.45 -12.54 7.52
C ARG A 104 -1.08 -13.00 7.97
N LEU A 105 -0.34 -13.64 7.07
CA LEU A 105 0.91 -14.32 7.35
C LEU A 105 2.13 -13.50 6.93
N GLY A 106 1.91 -12.44 6.14
CA GLY A 106 2.98 -11.60 5.59
C GLY A 106 3.93 -12.40 4.71
N CYS A 107 5.22 -12.16 4.84
CA CYS A 107 6.28 -12.85 4.09
C CYS A 107 6.31 -14.37 4.33
N ALA A 108 5.73 -14.85 5.41
CA ALA A 108 5.64 -16.30 5.70
C ALA A 108 4.56 -17.02 4.89
N ALA A 109 3.71 -16.31 4.15
CA ALA A 109 2.62 -16.89 3.37
C ALA A 109 3.09 -17.62 2.11
N GLU A 110 4.08 -17.04 1.45
CA GLU A 110 4.72 -17.59 0.26
C GLU A 110 6.17 -17.93 0.64
N ARG A 111 6.39 -19.20 0.94
CA ARG A 111 7.74 -19.73 1.23
C ARG A 111 8.50 -19.94 -0.08
N THR A 112 8.77 -18.88 -0.80
CA THR A 112 9.80 -18.90 -1.84
C THR A 112 11.09 -18.37 -1.24
N ASP A 113 12.19 -19.07 -1.42
CA ASP A 113 13.49 -18.71 -0.83
C ASP A 113 13.91 -17.27 -1.20
N GLU A 114 13.57 -16.81 -2.40
CA GLU A 114 13.85 -15.46 -2.88
C GLU A 114 13.13 -14.35 -2.07
N ASN A 115 11.85 -14.54 -1.75
CA ASN A 115 11.06 -13.56 -0.98
C ASN A 115 11.50 -13.51 0.48
N ILE A 116 11.88 -14.66 1.05
CA ILE A 116 12.39 -14.75 2.41
C ILE A 116 13.76 -14.10 2.48
N GLN A 117 14.63 -14.36 1.51
CA GLN A 117 15.98 -13.81 1.47
C GLN A 117 15.94 -12.28 1.34
N ALA A 118 15.16 -11.72 0.43
CA ALA A 118 15.00 -10.28 0.26
C ALA A 118 14.48 -9.59 1.55
N TRP A 119 13.58 -10.25 2.27
CA TRP A 119 13.10 -9.75 3.55
C TRP A 119 14.17 -9.81 4.63
N LEU A 120 14.95 -10.92 4.70
CA LEU A 120 16.05 -11.07 5.64
C LEU A 120 17.16 -10.05 5.38
N ASP A 121 17.47 -9.78 4.12
CA ASP A 121 18.50 -8.80 3.74
C ASP A 121 18.08 -7.41 4.19
N LYS A 122 16.84 -7.01 3.93
CA LYS A 122 16.29 -5.73 4.40
C LYS A 122 16.26 -5.65 5.94
N PHE A 123 15.90 -6.73 6.61
CA PHE A 123 15.91 -6.80 8.07
C PHE A 123 17.32 -6.66 8.65
N ASN A 124 18.31 -7.30 8.02
CA ASN A 124 19.71 -7.21 8.41
C ASN A 124 20.29 -5.80 8.17
N GLU A 125 19.89 -5.11 7.09
CA GLU A 125 20.25 -3.71 6.85
C GLU A 125 19.73 -2.80 7.96
N LEU A 126 18.46 -2.94 8.32
CA LEU A 126 17.84 -2.20 9.43
C LEU A 126 18.53 -2.46 10.76
N LEU A 127 18.89 -3.72 11.05
CA LEU A 127 19.64 -4.05 12.27
C LEU A 127 21.04 -3.39 12.31
N LYS A 128 21.70 -3.28 11.16
CA LYS A 128 23.00 -2.59 11.06
C LYS A 128 22.85 -1.08 11.27
N GLU A 129 21.87 -0.44 10.62
CA GLU A 129 21.59 0.99 10.81
C GLU A 129 21.28 1.34 12.26
N VAL A 130 20.53 0.48 12.96
CA VAL A 130 20.20 0.68 14.38
C VAL A 130 21.42 0.41 15.28
N ALA A 131 22.28 -0.56 14.93
CA ALA A 131 23.49 -0.85 15.69
C ALA A 131 24.56 0.24 15.57
N ASP A 132 24.60 0.97 14.46
CA ASP A 132 25.54 2.06 14.22
C ASP A 132 25.09 3.40 14.86
N GLN A 133 23.85 3.50 15.30
CA GLN A 133 23.35 4.67 16.02
C GLN A 133 23.54 4.52 17.54
N GLU A 134 24.59 5.14 18.10
CA GLU A 134 24.87 5.21 19.54
C GLU A 134 23.81 5.97 20.38
N ALA A 135 22.71 6.37 19.81
CA ALA A 135 21.65 7.07 20.52
C ALA A 135 20.57 6.07 20.96
N GLY A 136 20.35 5.99 22.27
CA GLY A 136 19.39 5.15 22.98
C GLY A 136 17.92 5.35 22.54
N MET A 137 17.67 5.24 21.27
CA MET A 137 16.34 5.11 20.71
C MET A 137 15.87 3.69 20.96
N ASP A 138 14.69 3.57 21.50
CA ASP A 138 14.11 2.28 21.81
C ASP A 138 14.15 1.40 20.56
N PHE A 139 14.98 0.34 20.58
CA PHE A 139 15.18 -0.60 19.47
C PHE A 139 13.83 -1.08 18.89
N MET A 140 12.84 -1.25 19.77
CA MET A 140 11.49 -1.64 19.38
C MET A 140 10.76 -0.55 18.59
N ASP A 141 11.00 0.73 18.89
CA ASP A 141 10.39 1.83 18.14
C ASP A 141 11.02 1.99 16.76
N GLY A 142 12.34 1.78 16.64
CA GLY A 142 13.02 1.75 15.34
C GLY A 142 12.57 0.60 14.46
N VAL A 143 12.52 -0.61 14.98
CA VAL A 143 12.05 -1.79 14.26
C VAL A 143 10.55 -1.67 13.91
N THR A 144 9.72 -1.24 14.87
CA THR A 144 8.28 -1.08 14.66
C THR A 144 7.99 0.02 13.64
N SER A 145 8.71 1.13 13.69
CA SER A 145 8.53 2.21 12.72
C SER A 145 8.87 1.75 11.30
N SER A 146 9.96 1.00 11.11
CA SER A 146 10.37 0.48 9.79
C SER A 146 9.39 -0.53 9.19
N PHE A 147 8.70 -1.33 10.03
CA PHE A 147 7.69 -2.30 9.55
C PHE A 147 6.28 -1.71 9.38
N TYR A 148 5.99 -0.58 10.03
CA TYR A 148 4.66 0.04 9.99
C TYR A 148 4.59 1.32 9.17
N TYR A 149 5.71 1.80 8.59
CA TYR A 149 5.63 2.89 7.63
C TYR A 149 4.82 2.46 6.42
N ASP A 150 3.89 3.33 6.06
CA ASP A 150 3.11 3.23 4.81
C ASP A 150 4.02 3.52 3.60
N ASP A 151 5.07 2.71 3.40
CA ASP A 151 5.93 2.87 2.23
C ASP A 151 5.10 2.78 0.95
N ILE A 152 5.51 3.53 -0.02
CA ILE A 152 4.87 3.58 -1.32
C ILE A 152 5.70 2.79 -2.33
N MET A 153 5.02 2.01 -3.16
CA MET A 153 5.62 1.40 -4.34
C MET A 153 5.37 2.32 -5.54
N VAL A 154 6.44 2.67 -6.22
CA VAL A 154 6.42 3.44 -7.47
C VAL A 154 7.15 2.65 -8.56
N PHE A 155 6.91 2.97 -9.80
CA PHE A 155 7.42 2.18 -10.91
C PHE A 155 8.23 3.04 -11.87
N THR A 156 9.30 2.46 -12.43
CA THR A 156 9.96 3.05 -13.61
C THR A 156 9.10 2.79 -14.86
N PRO A 157 9.29 3.54 -15.96
CA PRO A 157 8.61 3.26 -17.23
C PRO A 157 8.85 1.84 -17.78
N LYS A 158 9.96 1.20 -17.36
CA LYS A 158 10.29 -0.19 -17.70
C LYS A 158 9.64 -1.23 -16.77
N GLY A 159 8.78 -0.77 -15.84
CA GLY A 159 8.06 -1.65 -14.91
C GLY A 159 8.86 -2.10 -13.67
N LYS A 160 10.10 -1.61 -13.47
CA LYS A 160 10.84 -1.91 -12.24
C LYS A 160 10.16 -1.21 -11.05
N CYS A 161 9.84 -1.97 -10.01
CA CYS A 161 9.30 -1.45 -8.76
C CYS A 161 10.43 -0.86 -7.91
N VAL A 162 10.14 0.29 -7.29
CA VAL A 162 11.00 0.99 -6.32
C VAL A 162 10.15 1.27 -5.09
N ILE A 163 10.65 0.92 -3.92
CA ILE A 163 9.97 1.14 -2.64
C ILE A 163 10.56 2.40 -2.01
N LEU A 164 9.69 3.31 -1.62
CA LEU A 164 10.07 4.59 -1.02
C LEU A 164 9.20 4.87 0.21
N PRO A 165 9.70 5.59 1.20
CA PRO A 165 8.90 6.01 2.34
C PRO A 165 7.75 6.92 1.89
N LYS A 166 6.64 6.85 2.59
CA LYS A 166 5.49 7.74 2.36
C LYS A 166 5.91 9.20 2.54
N GLY A 167 5.58 10.00 1.56
CA GLY A 167 5.99 11.40 1.49
C GLY A 167 7.26 11.63 0.68
N ALA A 168 7.90 10.56 0.19
CA ALA A 168 9.02 10.67 -0.72
C ALA A 168 8.65 11.43 -1.99
N THR A 169 9.60 12.17 -2.50
CA THR A 169 9.48 13.00 -3.70
C THR A 169 10.07 12.29 -4.93
N ALA A 170 9.87 12.86 -6.10
CA ALA A 170 10.52 12.37 -7.31
C ALA A 170 12.05 12.51 -7.26
N LEU A 171 12.58 13.42 -6.43
CA LEU A 171 14.00 13.54 -6.18
C LEU A 171 14.52 12.35 -5.35
N ASP A 172 13.80 11.93 -4.31
CA ASP A 172 14.13 10.76 -3.51
C ASP A 172 14.15 9.50 -4.40
N PHE A 173 13.16 9.38 -5.29
CA PHE A 173 13.14 8.32 -6.31
C PHE A 173 14.39 8.35 -7.22
N ALA A 174 14.81 9.53 -7.64
CA ALA A 174 15.99 9.68 -8.51
C ALA A 174 17.27 9.19 -7.81
N PHE A 175 17.45 9.53 -6.52
CA PHE A 175 18.58 9.06 -5.72
C PHE A 175 18.53 7.56 -5.46
N GLU A 176 17.32 7.00 -5.21
CA GLU A 176 17.15 5.56 -5.02
C GLU A 176 17.48 4.74 -6.28
N ILE A 177 17.25 5.30 -7.46
CA ILE A 177 17.69 4.66 -8.71
C ILE A 177 19.21 4.70 -8.84
N HIS A 178 19.81 5.87 -8.67
CA HIS A 178 21.26 6.07 -8.72
C HIS A 178 21.63 7.51 -8.32
N SER A 179 22.67 7.68 -7.48
CA SER A 179 23.12 9.00 -7.01
C SER A 179 23.35 10.01 -8.13
N ARG A 180 23.98 9.60 -9.25
CA ARG A 180 24.20 10.48 -10.41
C ARG A 180 22.90 10.95 -11.06
N ILE A 181 21.82 10.14 -11.02
CA ILE A 181 20.51 10.56 -11.53
C ILE A 181 19.91 11.60 -10.59
N GLY A 182 20.00 11.38 -9.28
CA GLY A 182 19.54 12.35 -8.28
C GLY A 182 20.24 13.69 -8.35
N GLU A 183 21.58 13.69 -8.49
CA GLU A 183 22.41 14.91 -8.60
C GLU A 183 22.11 15.75 -9.85
N HIS A 184 21.65 15.12 -10.93
CA HIS A 184 21.39 15.79 -12.21
C HIS A 184 19.90 15.87 -12.57
N ALA A 185 19.02 15.52 -11.65
CA ALA A 185 17.57 15.55 -11.87
C ALA A 185 17.05 16.99 -11.96
N HIS A 186 16.52 17.37 -13.09
CA HIS A 186 15.96 18.71 -13.32
C HIS A 186 14.43 18.70 -13.29
N TYR A 187 13.81 17.65 -13.77
CA TYR A 187 12.35 17.47 -13.76
C TYR A 187 11.99 15.99 -13.63
N ALA A 188 10.73 15.74 -13.34
CA ALA A 188 10.17 14.39 -13.36
C ALA A 188 8.95 14.33 -14.28
N ARG A 189 8.64 13.15 -14.81
CA ARG A 189 7.35 12.86 -15.41
C ARG A 189 6.67 11.81 -14.53
N ILE A 190 5.53 12.20 -13.97
CA ILE A 190 4.74 11.32 -13.12
C ILE A 190 3.48 10.94 -13.89
N ASN A 191 3.32 9.66 -14.17
CA ASN A 191 2.21 9.13 -14.99
C ASN A 191 2.12 9.85 -16.36
N GLY A 192 3.28 10.13 -16.97
CA GLY A 192 3.39 10.84 -18.24
C GLY A 192 3.27 12.37 -18.18
N LYS A 193 2.93 12.96 -17.03
CA LYS A 193 2.80 14.41 -16.85
C LYS A 193 4.09 15.02 -16.31
N LEU A 194 4.55 16.09 -16.93
CA LEU A 194 5.70 16.88 -16.46
C LEU A 194 5.42 17.43 -15.06
N SER A 195 6.34 17.23 -14.15
CA SER A 195 6.22 17.56 -12.73
C SER A 195 7.57 18.02 -12.17
N SER A 196 7.55 18.75 -11.07
CA SER A 196 8.77 19.10 -10.34
C SER A 196 9.37 17.87 -9.68
N VAL A 197 10.71 17.83 -9.56
CA VAL A 197 11.41 16.80 -8.76
C VAL A 197 11.02 16.82 -7.28
N LYS A 198 10.45 17.93 -6.78
CA LYS A 198 9.93 18.08 -5.41
C LYS A 198 8.51 17.56 -5.24
N THR A 199 7.88 17.05 -6.30
CA THR A 199 6.52 16.51 -6.23
C THR A 199 6.51 15.25 -5.39
N VAL A 200 5.65 15.21 -4.37
CA VAL A 200 5.44 14.03 -3.51
C VAL A 200 4.78 12.93 -4.33
N LEU A 201 5.37 11.76 -4.29
CA LEU A 201 4.92 10.58 -5.02
C LEU A 201 3.78 9.87 -4.27
N LYS A 202 2.98 9.17 -5.05
CA LYS A 202 1.88 8.34 -4.54
C LYS A 202 2.14 6.89 -4.93
N ARG A 203 1.60 5.99 -4.14
CA ARG A 203 1.62 4.55 -4.46
C ARG A 203 1.05 4.29 -5.85
N GLY A 204 1.80 3.54 -6.64
CA GLY A 204 1.44 3.17 -8.01
C GLY A 204 1.86 4.18 -9.07
N ASP A 205 2.49 5.30 -8.71
CA ASP A 205 2.98 6.25 -9.70
C ASP A 205 4.07 5.63 -10.58
N CYS A 206 4.00 5.93 -11.88
CA CYS A 206 5.07 5.65 -12.83
C CYS A 206 5.92 6.91 -12.99
N VAL A 207 7.21 6.81 -12.64
CA VAL A 207 8.11 7.96 -12.51
C VAL A 207 9.28 7.83 -13.48
N GLU A 208 9.47 8.86 -14.26
CA GLU A 208 10.63 9.06 -15.15
C GLU A 208 11.37 10.33 -14.74
N ILE A 209 12.69 10.29 -14.66
CA ILE A 209 13.54 11.43 -14.30
C ILE A 209 14.27 11.93 -15.53
N GLY A 210 14.34 13.24 -15.70
CA GLY A 210 15.08 13.91 -16.77
C GLY A 210 15.83 15.13 -16.28
#